data_38fc0670d394ae819a523e687fe5de35
#
_entry.id   38fc0670d394ae819a523e687fe5de35
#
_cell.length_a   1.000
_cell.length_b   1.000
_cell.length_c   1.000
_cell.angle_alpha   90.00
_cell.angle_beta   90.00
_cell.angle_gamma   90.00
#
_symmetry.space_group_name_H-M   'P 1'
#
loop_
_entity.id
_entity.type
_entity.pdbx_description
1 polymer ?
#
loop_
_entity_poly.entity_id
_entity_poly.type
_entity_poly.pdbx_seq_one_letter_code
_entity_poly.pdbx_strand_id
1 'polypeptide(L)'
;MRFLALAVAVFAVVPPAAAAESEPGGKLPRFVSLRSDLVNLRVGPGETYPIQWVLTRKEMPVEIIREFEHWRMIRDWQGTEGWVHERMVSRKRGVVIKGDVRALHRQPDPASEVVARAEPGVFARLVECRGAWCRIEAAEITGWVQRGEVWGVYPDEPVQ
;
A
#
# COMPACT_ATOMS: atom_id res chain seq x y z
N MET A 1 -30.65 -25.04 -63.24
CA MET A 1 -29.85 -25.53 -62.05
C MET A 1 -29.50 -24.32 -61.20
N ARG A 2 -30.17 -24.15 -60.05
CA ARG A 2 -29.91 -23.05 -59.10
C ARG A 2 -29.15 -23.63 -57.93
N PHE A 3 -27.92 -23.21 -57.75
CA PHE A 3 -27.08 -23.60 -56.59
C PHE A 3 -27.42 -22.65 -55.43
N LEU A 4 -28.00 -23.22 -54.38
CA LEU A 4 -28.24 -22.50 -53.11
C LEU A 4 -26.94 -22.60 -52.26
N ALA A 5 -26.31 -21.46 -52.07
CA ALA A 5 -25.16 -21.36 -51.16
C ALA A 5 -25.62 -21.24 -49.72
N LEU A 6 -25.34 -22.23 -48.89
CA LEU A 6 -25.64 -22.23 -47.47
C LEU A 6 -24.53 -21.47 -46.72
N ALA A 7 -24.80 -20.30 -46.18
CA ALA A 7 -23.85 -19.59 -45.35
C ALA A 7 -23.93 -20.11 -43.91
N VAL A 8 -22.84 -20.72 -43.44
CA VAL A 8 -22.67 -21.15 -42.03
C VAL A 8 -22.14 -19.98 -41.23
N ALA A 9 -22.98 -19.43 -40.36
CA ALA A 9 -22.56 -18.41 -39.40
C ALA A 9 -21.84 -19.08 -38.22
N VAL A 10 -20.54 -18.86 -38.09
CA VAL A 10 -19.75 -19.30 -36.92
C VAL A 10 -19.93 -18.25 -35.80
N PHE A 11 -20.71 -18.60 -34.78
CA PHE A 11 -20.79 -17.81 -33.55
C PHE A 11 -19.52 -18.08 -32.72
N ALA A 12 -18.66 -17.07 -32.60
CA ALA A 12 -17.56 -17.07 -31.66
C ALA A 12 -18.11 -16.94 -30.25
N VAL A 13 -18.03 -17.99 -29.45
CA VAL A 13 -18.34 -17.97 -28.01
C VAL A 13 -17.16 -17.27 -27.32
N VAL A 14 -17.38 -16.02 -26.89
CA VAL A 14 -16.46 -15.28 -26.01
C VAL A 14 -16.64 -15.86 -24.60
N PRO A 15 -15.60 -16.45 -23.98
CA PRO A 15 -15.71 -16.91 -22.60
C PRO A 15 -15.98 -15.71 -21.69
N PRO A 16 -16.83 -15.84 -20.63
CA PRO A 16 -17.03 -14.79 -19.67
C PRO A 16 -15.69 -14.51 -18.95
N ALA A 17 -15.32 -13.24 -18.87
CA ALA A 17 -14.19 -12.81 -18.04
C ALA A 17 -14.44 -13.31 -16.62
N ALA A 18 -13.55 -14.17 -16.12
CA ALA A 18 -13.61 -14.64 -14.74
C ALA A 18 -13.58 -13.39 -13.83
N ALA A 19 -14.67 -13.19 -13.09
CA ALA A 19 -14.71 -12.20 -12.04
C ALA A 19 -13.58 -12.54 -11.06
N ALA A 20 -12.63 -11.62 -10.89
CA ALA A 20 -11.59 -11.77 -9.90
C ALA A 20 -12.26 -11.88 -8.53
N GLU A 21 -12.28 -13.09 -7.96
CA GLU A 21 -12.77 -13.33 -6.62
C GLU A 21 -11.98 -12.44 -5.67
N SER A 22 -12.68 -11.65 -4.87
CA SER A 22 -12.08 -10.77 -3.87
C SER A 22 -11.42 -11.62 -2.80
N GLU A 23 -10.11 -11.80 -2.88
CA GLU A 23 -9.30 -12.52 -1.90
C GLU A 23 -9.56 -11.99 -0.46
N PRO A 24 -9.47 -12.85 0.57
CA PRO A 24 -9.77 -12.49 1.97
C PRO A 24 -8.98 -11.30 2.54
N GLY A 25 -7.97 -10.82 1.83
CA GLY A 25 -7.11 -9.70 2.21
C GLY A 25 -7.54 -8.33 1.69
N GLY A 26 -8.50 -8.25 0.75
CA GLY A 26 -8.90 -7.03 0.06
C GLY A 26 -8.15 -6.77 -1.25
N LYS A 27 -8.54 -5.71 -1.97
CA LYS A 27 -7.97 -5.36 -3.28
C LYS A 27 -6.46 -5.11 -3.21
N LEU A 28 -5.71 -5.62 -4.18
CA LEU A 28 -4.28 -5.35 -4.38
C LEU A 28 -4.07 -4.28 -5.47
N PRO A 29 -3.00 -3.49 -5.37
CA PRO A 29 -2.11 -3.37 -4.21
C PRO A 29 -2.78 -2.64 -3.04
N ARG A 30 -2.26 -2.80 -1.82
CA ARG A 30 -2.77 -2.09 -0.65
C ARG A 30 -1.70 -1.81 0.39
N PHE A 31 -1.83 -0.70 1.10
CA PHE A 31 -0.94 -0.35 2.19
C PHE A 31 -1.35 -0.99 3.52
N VAL A 32 -0.36 -1.48 4.23
CA VAL A 32 -0.42 -2.04 5.59
C VAL A 32 0.81 -1.59 6.36
N SER A 33 0.98 -2.03 7.60
CA SER A 33 2.23 -1.79 8.34
C SER A 33 2.78 -3.06 8.97
N LEU A 34 4.07 -3.07 9.27
CA LEU A 34 4.72 -4.16 9.98
C LEU A 34 4.21 -4.23 11.42
N ARG A 35 3.99 -5.45 11.91
CA ARG A 35 3.49 -5.71 13.28
C ARG A 35 4.61 -5.76 14.31
N SER A 36 5.82 -6.12 13.91
CA SER A 36 6.96 -6.37 14.77
C SER A 36 8.16 -5.51 14.40
N ASP A 37 9.06 -5.33 15.35
CA ASP A 37 10.37 -4.70 15.15
C ASP A 37 11.36 -5.59 14.38
N LEU A 38 11.11 -6.88 14.29
CA LEU A 38 11.91 -7.82 13.52
C LEU A 38 11.02 -8.62 12.59
N VAL A 39 11.16 -8.37 11.29
CA VAL A 39 10.41 -9.06 10.23
C VAL A 39 11.37 -9.55 9.16
N ASN A 40 11.44 -10.86 8.99
CA ASN A 40 12.24 -11.51 7.96
C ASN A 40 11.57 -11.33 6.59
N LEU A 41 12.27 -10.68 5.68
CA LEU A 41 11.91 -10.54 4.28
C LEU A 41 12.63 -11.64 3.48
N ARG A 42 11.86 -12.53 2.85
CA ARG A 42 12.38 -13.71 2.16
C ARG A 42 12.27 -13.56 0.64
N VAL A 43 13.11 -14.33 -0.07
CA VAL A 43 13.10 -14.34 -1.55
C VAL A 43 11.89 -15.08 -2.14
N GLY A 44 11.16 -15.84 -1.33
CA GLY A 44 9.99 -16.62 -1.77
C GLY A 44 8.96 -16.87 -0.66
N PRO A 45 7.77 -17.35 -1.03
CA PRO A 45 6.63 -17.52 -0.11
C PRO A 45 6.75 -18.83 0.68
N GLY A 46 7.61 -18.89 1.68
CA GLY A 46 7.79 -20.07 2.53
C GLY A 46 8.94 -19.90 3.51
N GLU A 47 8.91 -20.66 4.61
CA GLU A 47 9.94 -20.60 5.65
C GLU A 47 11.29 -21.19 5.18
N THR A 48 11.27 -22.04 4.17
CA THR A 48 12.46 -22.66 3.58
C THR A 48 13.23 -21.72 2.65
N TYR A 49 12.60 -20.63 2.18
CA TYR A 49 13.27 -19.66 1.34
C TYR A 49 14.24 -18.79 2.15
N PRO A 50 15.43 -18.48 1.58
CA PRO A 50 16.41 -17.64 2.26
C PRO A 50 15.85 -16.29 2.70
N ILE A 51 16.33 -15.81 3.84
CA ILE A 51 16.09 -14.45 4.31
C ILE A 51 17.03 -13.52 3.52
N GLN A 52 16.46 -12.55 2.83
CA GLN A 52 17.16 -11.54 2.05
C GLN A 52 17.47 -10.30 2.90
N TRP A 53 16.49 -9.88 3.72
CA TRP A 53 16.59 -8.72 4.60
C TRP A 53 15.89 -8.99 5.93
N VAL A 54 16.27 -8.25 6.93
CA VAL A 54 15.54 -8.17 8.20
C VAL A 54 15.08 -6.72 8.37
N LEU A 55 13.77 -6.52 8.34
CA LEU A 55 13.18 -5.21 8.58
C LEU A 55 13.05 -5.00 10.08
N THR A 56 13.59 -3.88 10.61
CA THR A 56 13.78 -3.67 12.05
C THR A 56 12.91 -2.56 12.63
N ARG A 57 11.77 -2.24 12.01
CA ARG A 57 10.92 -1.15 12.48
C ARG A 57 9.44 -1.53 12.50
N LYS A 58 8.87 -1.61 13.70
CA LYS A 58 7.44 -1.76 13.91
C LYS A 58 6.67 -0.57 13.33
N GLU A 59 5.46 -0.84 12.83
CA GLU A 59 4.57 0.14 12.20
C GLU A 59 5.11 0.79 10.93
N MET A 60 6.26 0.32 10.41
CA MET A 60 6.75 0.73 9.10
C MET A 60 5.70 0.43 8.03
N PRO A 61 5.27 1.42 7.24
CA PRO A 61 4.35 1.18 6.13
C PRO A 61 5.00 0.32 5.05
N VAL A 62 4.24 -0.60 4.51
CA VAL A 62 4.61 -1.45 3.37
C VAL A 62 3.40 -1.63 2.47
N GLU A 63 3.65 -1.82 1.19
CA GLU A 63 2.61 -2.09 0.20
C GLU A 63 2.56 -3.59 -0.08
N ILE A 64 1.41 -4.25 0.12
CA ILE A 64 1.21 -5.62 -0.35
C ILE A 64 0.88 -5.57 -1.82
N ILE A 65 1.72 -6.21 -2.64
CA ILE A 65 1.60 -6.24 -4.10
C ILE A 65 1.16 -7.59 -4.65
N ARG A 66 1.36 -8.66 -3.88
CA ARG A 66 0.91 -10.03 -4.18
C ARG A 66 0.60 -10.81 -2.92
N GLU A 67 -0.21 -11.84 -3.06
CA GLU A 67 -0.52 -12.80 -2.01
C GLU A 67 -0.36 -14.23 -2.54
N PHE A 68 0.13 -15.10 -1.69
CA PHE A 68 0.21 -16.54 -1.93
C PHE A 68 0.00 -17.26 -0.60
N GLU A 69 -1.10 -17.95 -0.43
CA GLU A 69 -1.49 -18.61 0.83
C GLU A 69 -1.34 -17.66 2.04
N HIS A 70 -0.49 -18.01 3.01
CA HIS A 70 -0.20 -17.20 4.18
C HIS A 70 0.93 -16.18 3.98
N TRP A 71 1.41 -16.02 2.75
CA TRP A 71 2.53 -15.14 2.43
C TRP A 71 2.07 -13.89 1.68
N ARG A 72 2.71 -12.79 2.00
CA ARG A 72 2.45 -11.47 1.39
C ARG A 72 3.74 -10.97 0.77
N MET A 73 3.73 -10.72 -0.53
CA MET A 73 4.83 -10.02 -1.18
C MET A 73 4.64 -8.54 -0.91
N ILE A 74 5.57 -7.96 -0.20
CA ILE A 74 5.56 -6.55 0.17
C ILE A 74 6.60 -5.77 -0.61
N ARG A 75 6.34 -4.48 -0.75
CA ARG A 75 7.29 -3.46 -1.22
C ARG A 75 7.42 -2.40 -0.14
N ASP A 76 8.64 -2.00 0.20
CA ASP A 76 8.89 -0.88 1.08
C ASP A 76 8.97 0.45 0.33
N TRP A 77 9.11 1.55 1.05
CA TRP A 77 9.20 2.90 0.49
C TRP A 77 10.48 3.16 -0.32
N GLN A 78 11.50 2.32 -0.21
CA GLN A 78 12.74 2.35 -0.99
C GLN A 78 12.68 1.45 -2.24
N GLY A 79 11.57 0.71 -2.41
CA GLY A 79 11.37 -0.21 -3.53
C GLY A 79 11.89 -1.63 -3.27
N THR A 80 12.34 -1.96 -2.05
CA THR A 80 12.75 -3.32 -1.70
C THR A 80 11.53 -4.24 -1.66
N GLU A 81 11.58 -5.36 -2.36
CA GLU A 81 10.51 -6.34 -2.43
C GLU A 81 10.91 -7.66 -1.80
N GLY A 82 9.95 -8.36 -1.24
CA GLY A 82 10.13 -9.72 -0.72
C GLY A 82 8.89 -10.23 0.01
N TRP A 83 8.99 -11.47 0.46
CA TRP A 83 7.88 -12.19 1.08
C TRP A 83 7.97 -12.18 2.60
N VAL A 84 6.85 -11.85 3.23
CA VAL A 84 6.66 -11.92 4.68
C VAL A 84 5.43 -12.76 4.99
N HIS A 85 5.41 -13.42 6.16
CA HIS A 85 4.22 -14.13 6.61
C HIS A 85 3.11 -13.14 6.98
N GLU A 86 1.85 -13.44 6.66
CA GLU A 86 0.70 -12.56 6.91
C GLU A 86 0.58 -12.07 8.36
N ARG A 87 1.05 -12.87 9.34
CA ARG A 87 1.07 -12.50 10.76
C ARG A 87 2.02 -11.34 11.07
N MET A 88 2.95 -11.04 10.17
CA MET A 88 3.94 -9.96 10.34
C MET A 88 3.41 -8.60 9.88
N VAL A 89 2.23 -8.55 9.29
CA VAL A 89 1.57 -7.30 8.87
C VAL A 89 0.31 -7.02 9.66
N SER A 90 -0.08 -5.76 9.72
CA SER A 90 -1.29 -5.29 10.40
C SER A 90 -2.02 -4.27 9.54
N ARG A 91 -3.34 -4.11 9.78
CA ARG A 91 -4.16 -3.11 9.08
C ARG A 91 -3.93 -1.67 9.56
N LYS A 92 -3.09 -1.47 10.57
CA LYS A 92 -2.70 -0.12 10.97
C LYS A 92 -2.06 0.59 9.79
N ARG A 93 -2.37 1.87 9.66
CA ARG A 93 -1.87 2.67 8.55
C ARG A 93 -0.73 3.56 9.02
N GLY A 94 0.32 3.53 8.25
CA GLY A 94 1.46 4.40 8.43
C GLY A 94 1.83 5.10 7.12
N VAL A 95 2.64 6.14 7.23
CA VAL A 95 3.22 6.86 6.10
C VAL A 95 4.69 7.17 6.38
N VAL A 96 5.42 7.45 5.31
CA VAL A 96 6.81 7.96 5.35
C VAL A 96 6.83 9.31 4.66
N ILE A 97 7.47 10.30 5.27
CA ILE A 97 7.74 11.59 4.63
C ILE A 97 8.74 11.37 3.49
N LYS A 98 8.43 11.87 2.31
CA LYS A 98 9.29 11.71 1.13
C LYS A 98 9.80 13.04 0.58
N GLY A 99 10.93 12.95 -0.14
CA GLY A 99 11.56 14.10 -0.80
C GLY A 99 12.28 15.00 0.19
N ASP A 100 11.72 16.19 0.44
CA ASP A 100 12.33 17.22 1.29
C ASP A 100 11.68 17.29 2.68
N VAL A 101 12.18 18.18 3.51
CA VAL A 101 11.54 18.54 4.80
C VAL A 101 10.14 19.08 4.52
N ARG A 102 9.13 18.51 5.19
CA ARG A 102 7.73 18.88 5.01
C ARG A 102 7.17 19.57 6.24
N ALA A 103 6.39 20.62 6.00
CA ALA A 103 5.67 21.31 7.05
C ALA A 103 4.43 20.52 7.45
N LEU A 104 4.23 20.33 8.74
CA LEU A 104 3.00 19.81 9.32
C LEU A 104 2.15 21.01 9.77
N HIS A 105 0.97 21.13 9.20
CA HIS A 105 0.06 22.26 9.44
C HIS A 105 -0.98 21.90 10.50
N ARG A 106 -1.47 22.91 11.23
CA ARG A 106 -2.55 22.74 12.22
C ARG A 106 -3.89 22.37 11.58
N GLN A 107 -4.15 22.88 10.39
CA GLN A 107 -5.35 22.63 9.58
C GLN A 107 -4.94 22.16 8.18
N PRO A 108 -5.83 21.53 7.40
CA PRO A 108 -5.58 21.14 6.02
C PRO A 108 -5.60 22.33 5.06
N ASP A 109 -4.76 23.29 5.33
CA ASP A 109 -4.64 24.56 4.61
C ASP A 109 -3.17 25.01 4.63
N PRO A 110 -2.57 25.37 3.47
CA PRO A 110 -1.17 25.83 3.41
C PRO A 110 -0.94 27.16 4.14
N ALA A 111 -1.98 27.97 4.35
CA ALA A 111 -1.91 29.21 5.12
C ALA A 111 -2.01 29.00 6.63
N SER A 112 -2.35 27.80 7.07
CA SER A 112 -2.48 27.45 8.48
C SER A 112 -1.10 27.41 9.16
N GLU A 113 -1.11 27.62 10.47
CA GLU A 113 0.09 27.54 11.32
C GLU A 113 0.85 26.22 11.12
N VAL A 114 2.17 26.31 10.99
CA VAL A 114 3.07 25.15 10.96
C VAL A 114 3.35 24.72 12.39
N VAL A 115 2.90 23.53 12.79
CA VAL A 115 3.08 22.98 14.13
C VAL A 115 4.39 22.21 14.27
N ALA A 116 4.94 21.69 13.18
CA ALA A 116 6.22 21.01 13.15
C ALA A 116 6.77 20.93 11.71
N ARG A 117 8.03 20.51 11.59
CA ARG A 117 8.67 20.15 10.34
C ARG A 117 9.16 18.71 10.43
N ALA A 118 8.84 17.91 9.46
CA ALA A 118 9.23 16.50 9.39
C ALA A 118 10.27 16.29 8.28
N GLU A 119 11.36 15.63 8.62
CA GLU A 119 12.43 15.29 7.67
C GLU A 119 12.04 14.10 6.80
N PRO A 120 12.65 13.96 5.60
CA PRO A 120 12.50 12.77 4.77
C PRO A 120 12.84 11.49 5.56
N GLY A 121 12.07 10.43 5.33
CA GLY A 121 12.26 9.15 6.03
C GLY A 121 11.64 9.08 7.43
N VAL A 122 11.04 10.15 7.93
CA VAL A 122 10.26 10.11 9.17
C VAL A 122 9.00 9.28 8.95
N PHE A 123 8.80 8.30 9.84
CA PHE A 123 7.61 7.45 9.88
C PHE A 123 6.57 8.06 10.81
N ALA A 124 5.33 8.07 10.35
CA ALA A 124 4.21 8.59 11.11
C ALA A 124 2.99 7.67 10.99
N ARG A 125 2.13 7.69 12.00
CA ARG A 125 0.82 7.04 11.93
C ARG A 125 -0.11 7.89 11.06
N LEU A 126 -0.77 7.27 10.10
CA LEU A 126 -1.81 7.89 9.30
C LEU A 126 -3.12 7.85 10.08
N VAL A 127 -3.70 9.01 10.34
CA VAL A 127 -4.94 9.14 11.12
C VAL A 127 -6.16 9.21 10.19
N GLU A 128 -6.16 10.17 9.28
CA GLU A 128 -7.22 10.39 8.29
C GLU A 128 -6.70 11.16 7.08
N CYS A 129 -7.45 11.14 5.98
CA CYS A 129 -7.18 12.00 4.84
C CYS A 129 -8.46 12.71 4.38
N ARG A 130 -8.35 14.01 4.06
CA ARG A 130 -9.42 14.85 3.52
C ARG A 130 -8.93 15.53 2.24
N GLY A 131 -9.44 15.10 1.11
CA GLY A 131 -8.98 15.59 -0.19
C GLY A 131 -7.47 15.42 -0.38
N ALA A 132 -6.76 16.51 -0.66
CA ALA A 132 -5.32 16.50 -0.86
C ALA A 132 -4.48 16.47 0.43
N TRP A 133 -5.08 16.43 1.59
CA TRP A 133 -4.40 16.50 2.88
C TRP A 133 -4.59 15.24 3.70
N CYS A 134 -3.55 14.83 4.43
CA CYS A 134 -3.59 13.76 5.40
C CYS A 134 -3.13 14.25 6.77
N ARG A 135 -3.87 13.86 7.81
CA ARG A 135 -3.48 14.06 9.20
C ARG A 135 -2.62 12.90 9.66
N ILE A 136 -1.44 13.21 10.12
CA ILE A 136 -0.46 12.24 10.59
C ILE A 136 -0.04 12.54 12.02
N GLU A 137 0.46 11.51 12.70
CA GLU A 137 0.97 11.61 14.06
C GLU A 137 2.37 10.96 14.12
N ALA A 138 3.35 11.75 14.55
CA ALA A 138 4.72 11.33 14.75
C ALA A 138 5.22 11.89 16.10
N ALA A 139 5.77 11.03 16.95
CA ALA A 139 6.34 11.42 18.25
C ALA A 139 5.45 12.39 19.04
N GLU A 140 4.16 12.06 19.19
CA GLU A 140 3.15 12.85 19.91
C GLU A 140 2.73 14.19 19.23
N ILE A 141 3.33 14.52 18.10
CA ILE A 141 2.95 15.67 17.29
C ILE A 141 1.94 15.23 16.23
N THR A 142 0.81 15.89 16.17
CA THR A 142 -0.22 15.69 15.15
C THR A 142 -0.28 16.90 14.24
N GLY A 143 -0.30 16.67 12.93
CA GLY A 143 -0.41 17.75 11.94
C GLY A 143 -0.88 17.27 10.58
N TRP A 144 -1.23 18.20 9.73
CA TRP A 144 -1.68 17.95 8.37
C TRP A 144 -0.53 18.17 7.39
N VAL A 145 -0.36 17.22 6.48
CA VAL A 145 0.63 17.23 5.39
C VAL A 145 -0.07 16.95 4.07
N GLN A 146 0.46 17.44 2.97
CA GLN A 146 -0.11 17.10 1.66
C GLN A 146 0.06 15.62 1.36
N ARG A 147 -0.97 15.00 0.82
CA ARG A 147 -1.00 13.56 0.47
C ARG A 147 0.15 13.20 -0.48
N GLY A 148 0.48 14.06 -1.43
CA GLY A 148 1.58 13.87 -2.37
C GLY A 148 2.98 13.88 -1.74
N GLU A 149 3.12 14.37 -0.51
CA GLU A 149 4.39 14.50 0.22
C GLU A 149 4.73 13.30 1.09
N VAL A 150 3.83 12.32 1.16
CA VAL A 150 4.01 11.08 1.93
C VAL A 150 3.90 9.85 1.03
N TRP A 151 4.51 8.75 1.45
CA TRP A 151 4.32 7.41 0.90
C TRP A 151 3.56 6.56 1.92
N GLY A 152 2.65 5.73 1.49
CA GLY A 152 1.81 4.88 2.35
C GLY A 152 0.31 5.14 2.20
N VAL A 153 -0.08 6.00 1.24
CA VAL A 153 -1.47 6.31 0.90
C VAL A 153 -1.60 6.57 -0.60
N TYR A 154 -2.68 6.08 -1.21
CA TYR A 154 -2.97 6.35 -2.63
C TYR A 154 -3.65 7.71 -2.81
N PRO A 155 -3.55 8.33 -4.02
CA PRO A 155 -4.07 9.68 -4.28
C PRO A 155 -5.54 9.87 -3.91
N ASP A 156 -6.40 8.89 -4.21
CA ASP A 156 -7.85 8.98 -4.02
C ASP A 156 -8.38 8.00 -2.96
N GLU A 157 -7.50 7.45 -2.13
CA GLU A 157 -7.87 6.49 -1.11
C GLU A 157 -8.62 7.17 0.04
N PRO A 158 -9.86 6.72 0.37
CA PRO A 158 -10.53 7.18 1.58
C PRO A 158 -9.84 6.59 2.82
N VAL A 159 -9.39 7.46 3.73
CA VAL A 159 -8.80 7.08 5.03
C VAL A 159 -9.54 7.81 6.12
N GLN A 160 -10.19 7.02 6.99
CA GLN A 160 -10.95 7.49 8.15
C GLN A 160 -10.47 6.80 9.41
#